data_9139e44640916e350987f87eb5ddd8d0
#
_entry.id   9139e44640916e350987f87eb5ddd8d0
#
_cell.length_a   1.000
_cell.length_b   1.000
_cell.length_c   1.000
_cell.angle_alpha   90.00
_cell.angle_beta   90.00
_cell.angle_gamma   90.00
#
_symmetry.space_group_name_H-M   'P 1'
#
loop_
_entity.id
_entity.type
_entity.pdbx_description
1 polymer ?
#
loop_
_entity_poly.entity_id
_entity_poly.type
_entity_poly.pdbx_seq_one_letter_code
_entity_poly.pdbx_strand_id
1 'polypeptide(L)'
;MTDTAPAIPAPALPRQHDHELPPAPVSPTVSVPETAPDTDVAKLMTAFRVLQMQHARVLHHESSTRGLNATDARFVFFLAAADGEGVTPKQAGEYLELSTGAMTSLIDRLEKRAHIERRPNPEDRRSILIHLTPSGAEVARGIGAVYTAAFREVIAPDDRAALADAFDRLGTALDRHSRAVHDETTLAGLAV
;
A
#
# COMPACT_ATOMS: atom_id res chain seq x y z
N MET A 1 46.93 40.32 23.23
CA MET A 1 47.98 39.27 23.16
C MET A 1 47.31 38.08 22.52
N THR A 2 47.48 37.98 21.21
CA THR A 2 46.91 36.94 20.35
C THR A 2 47.96 35.86 20.18
N ASP A 3 47.69 34.69 20.74
CA ASP A 3 48.56 33.53 20.60
C ASP A 3 48.08 32.70 19.39
N THR A 4 48.91 32.71 18.35
CA THR A 4 48.67 31.96 17.10
C THR A 4 49.47 30.66 17.16
N ALA A 5 48.82 29.54 17.32
CA ALA A 5 49.45 28.23 17.24
C ALA A 5 49.82 27.88 15.78
N PRO A 6 50.98 27.21 15.53
CA PRO A 6 51.42 26.89 14.19
C PRO A 6 50.72 25.67 13.63
N ALA A 7 50.37 25.74 12.33
CA ALA A 7 49.80 24.64 11.55
C ALA A 7 50.79 23.53 11.29
N ILE A 8 50.38 22.27 11.54
CA ILE A 8 51.10 21.04 11.23
C ILE A 8 50.91 20.69 9.75
N PRO A 9 51.92 20.45 8.94
CA PRO A 9 51.78 20.00 7.54
C PRO A 9 51.35 18.55 7.45
N ALA A 10 50.36 18.25 6.59
CA ALA A 10 49.92 16.90 6.30
C ALA A 10 50.97 16.08 5.54
N PRO A 11 51.10 14.76 5.80
CA PRO A 11 52.00 13.89 5.11
C PRO A 11 51.58 13.64 3.66
N ALA A 12 52.55 13.64 2.73
CA ALA A 12 52.36 13.38 1.31
C ALA A 12 52.08 11.89 1.09
N LEU A 13 51.01 11.60 0.35
CA LEU A 13 50.67 10.25 -0.12
C LEU A 13 51.63 9.77 -1.20
N PRO A 14 52.04 8.49 -1.20
CA PRO A 14 52.91 7.92 -2.25
C PRO A 14 52.15 7.80 -3.56
N ARG A 15 52.82 8.13 -4.67
CA ARG A 15 52.30 7.97 -6.05
C ARG A 15 52.08 6.50 -6.35
N GLN A 16 50.89 6.09 -6.71
CA GLN A 16 50.59 4.77 -7.23
C GLN A 16 51.13 4.64 -8.65
N HIS A 17 51.90 3.57 -8.87
CA HIS A 17 52.37 3.16 -10.18
C HIS A 17 51.19 2.66 -11.03
N ASP A 18 51.02 3.20 -12.23
CA ASP A 18 50.07 2.75 -13.24
C ASP A 18 50.38 1.28 -13.62
N HIS A 19 49.60 0.36 -13.06
CA HIS A 19 49.48 -1.00 -13.59
C HIS A 19 48.32 -1.01 -14.59
N GLU A 20 48.70 -1.01 -15.86
CA GLU A 20 47.79 -1.23 -16.99
C GLU A 20 47.22 -2.66 -16.89
N LEU A 21 45.96 -2.76 -16.55
CA LEU A 21 45.20 -4.02 -16.53
C LEU A 21 44.90 -4.44 -17.97
N PRO A 22 45.06 -5.74 -18.32
CA PRO A 22 44.70 -6.22 -19.64
C PRO A 22 43.19 -6.07 -19.90
N PRO A 23 42.74 -5.84 -21.15
CA PRO A 23 41.34 -5.64 -21.47
C PRO A 23 40.52 -6.88 -21.11
N ALA A 24 39.41 -6.65 -20.36
CA ALA A 24 38.47 -7.69 -20.00
C ALA A 24 37.81 -8.31 -21.25
N PRO A 25 37.51 -9.62 -21.24
CA PRO A 25 36.83 -10.28 -22.36
C PRO A 25 35.47 -9.64 -22.59
N VAL A 26 35.23 -9.18 -23.81
CA VAL A 26 33.95 -8.65 -24.29
C VAL A 26 32.93 -9.78 -24.28
N SER A 27 32.03 -9.81 -23.29
CA SER A 27 30.85 -10.66 -23.32
C SER A 27 29.96 -10.27 -24.51
N PRO A 28 29.35 -11.20 -25.22
CA PRO A 28 28.42 -10.85 -26.31
C PRO A 28 27.25 -10.08 -25.73
N THR A 29 27.10 -8.83 -26.15
CA THR A 29 25.95 -7.99 -25.84
C THR A 29 24.74 -8.60 -26.55
N VAL A 30 23.92 -9.33 -25.81
CA VAL A 30 22.58 -9.71 -26.27
C VAL A 30 21.79 -8.40 -26.32
N SER A 31 21.59 -7.87 -27.50
CA SER A 31 20.71 -6.73 -27.76
C SER A 31 19.28 -7.17 -27.50
N VAL A 32 18.79 -6.98 -26.29
CA VAL A 32 17.35 -6.96 -26.00
C VAL A 32 16.81 -5.74 -26.75
N PRO A 33 15.77 -5.86 -27.60
CA PRO A 33 15.16 -4.71 -28.24
C PRO A 33 14.63 -3.83 -27.10
N GLU A 34 15.29 -2.71 -26.87
CA GLU A 34 14.86 -1.66 -25.95
C GLU A 34 13.63 -1.00 -26.60
N THR A 35 12.45 -1.53 -26.29
CA THR A 35 11.21 -0.82 -26.52
C THR A 35 11.35 0.47 -25.74
N ALA A 36 11.42 1.61 -26.42
CA ALA A 36 11.53 2.92 -25.79
C ALA A 36 10.47 2.98 -24.66
N PRO A 37 10.87 3.30 -23.42
CA PRO A 37 9.94 3.25 -22.30
C PRO A 37 8.78 4.18 -22.64
N ASP A 38 7.54 3.67 -22.53
CA ASP A 38 6.34 4.50 -22.66
C ASP A 38 6.43 5.60 -21.59
N THR A 39 6.85 6.78 -22.03
CA THR A 39 7.15 7.93 -21.14
C THR A 39 5.93 8.27 -20.29
N ASP A 40 4.74 8.05 -20.81
CA ASP A 40 3.50 8.40 -20.11
C ASP A 40 3.16 7.33 -19.05
N VAL A 41 3.41 6.06 -19.33
CA VAL A 41 3.32 5.00 -18.31
C VAL A 41 4.37 5.21 -17.21
N ALA A 42 5.59 5.60 -17.55
CA ALA A 42 6.62 5.91 -16.56
C ALA A 42 6.23 7.08 -15.64
N LYS A 43 5.65 8.15 -16.21
CA LYS A 43 5.10 9.28 -15.44
C LYS A 43 3.96 8.83 -14.53
N LEU A 44 3.03 8.03 -15.07
CA LEU A 44 1.90 7.49 -14.33
C LEU A 44 2.37 6.62 -13.15
N MET A 45 3.36 5.76 -13.36
CA MET A 45 3.95 4.95 -12.29
C MET A 45 4.60 5.79 -11.20
N THR A 46 5.26 6.88 -11.57
CA THR A 46 5.85 7.81 -10.59
C THR A 46 4.76 8.51 -9.78
N ALA A 47 3.73 9.03 -10.43
CA ALA A 47 2.59 9.67 -9.77
C ALA A 47 1.86 8.70 -8.83
N PHE A 48 1.66 7.45 -9.27
CA PHE A 48 1.04 6.39 -8.47
C PHE A 48 1.85 6.08 -7.20
N ARG A 49 3.19 5.97 -7.28
CA ARG A 49 4.05 5.76 -6.11
C ARG A 49 3.95 6.91 -5.11
N VAL A 50 3.94 8.15 -5.60
CA VAL A 50 3.77 9.33 -4.74
C VAL A 50 2.40 9.30 -4.07
N LEU A 51 1.34 8.99 -4.82
CA LEU A 51 -0.01 8.88 -4.28
C LEU A 51 -0.12 7.80 -3.19
N GLN A 52 0.46 6.62 -3.41
CA GLN A 52 0.50 5.54 -2.42
C GLN A 52 1.22 5.96 -1.13
N MET A 53 2.35 6.68 -1.26
CA MET A 53 3.08 7.18 -0.10
C MET A 53 2.24 8.21 0.68
N GLN A 54 1.56 9.14 0.01
CA GLN A 54 0.69 10.10 0.66
C GLN A 54 -0.54 9.44 1.27
N HIS A 55 -1.14 8.46 0.58
CA HIS A 55 -2.23 7.64 1.14
C HIS A 55 -1.82 6.98 2.46
N ALA A 56 -0.66 6.33 2.51
CA ALA A 56 -0.17 5.69 3.72
C ALA A 56 0.03 6.70 4.88
N ARG A 57 0.53 7.89 4.58
CA ARG A 57 0.71 8.98 5.57
C ARG A 57 -0.62 9.49 6.11
N VAL A 58 -1.57 9.79 5.22
CA VAL A 58 -2.91 10.27 5.62
C VAL A 58 -3.60 9.20 6.47
N LEU A 59 -3.61 7.95 5.99
CA LEU A 59 -4.24 6.86 6.72
C LEU A 59 -3.63 6.68 8.11
N HIS A 60 -2.30 6.71 8.23
CA HIS A 60 -1.62 6.61 9.52
C HIS A 60 -1.97 7.77 10.45
N HIS A 61 -1.92 9.01 9.96
CA HIS A 61 -2.20 10.20 10.76
C HIS A 61 -3.65 10.20 11.24
N GLU A 62 -4.60 10.05 10.31
CA GLU A 62 -6.03 10.10 10.60
C GLU A 62 -6.50 8.94 11.50
N SER A 63 -5.94 7.74 11.34
CA SER A 63 -6.23 6.64 12.24
C SER A 63 -5.65 6.86 13.64
N SER A 64 -4.40 7.34 13.74
CA SER A 64 -3.72 7.57 15.02
C SER A 64 -4.42 8.61 15.88
N THR A 65 -4.91 9.71 15.28
CA THR A 65 -5.68 10.74 16.01
C THR A 65 -6.98 10.21 16.63
N ARG A 66 -7.47 9.08 16.11
CA ARG A 66 -8.69 8.38 16.60
C ARG A 66 -8.34 7.15 17.44
N GLY A 67 -7.06 6.98 17.78
CA GLY A 67 -6.55 5.85 18.57
C GLY A 67 -6.61 4.51 17.83
N LEU A 68 -6.69 4.52 16.50
CA LEU A 68 -6.67 3.34 15.64
C LEU A 68 -5.29 3.15 15.01
N ASN A 69 -4.96 1.94 14.62
CA ASN A 69 -3.85 1.69 13.70
C ASN A 69 -4.33 1.65 12.24
N ALA A 70 -3.41 1.62 11.29
CA ALA A 70 -3.75 1.61 9.87
C ALA A 70 -4.58 0.39 9.44
N THR A 71 -4.34 -0.78 10.04
CA THR A 71 -5.12 -2.01 9.75
C THR A 71 -6.54 -1.89 10.28
N ASP A 72 -6.73 -1.31 11.47
CA ASP A 72 -8.05 -1.00 12.01
C ASP A 72 -8.85 -0.09 11.06
N ALA A 73 -8.21 0.97 10.58
CA ALA A 73 -8.81 1.91 9.64
C ALA A 73 -9.17 1.25 8.30
N ARG A 74 -8.28 0.41 7.75
CA ARG A 74 -8.57 -0.36 6.53
C ARG A 74 -9.79 -1.26 6.71
N PHE A 75 -9.93 -1.92 7.86
CA PHE A 75 -11.08 -2.75 8.14
C PHE A 75 -12.37 -1.93 8.28
N VAL A 76 -12.33 -0.79 8.96
CA VAL A 76 -13.47 0.12 9.07
C VAL A 76 -13.91 0.63 7.69
N PHE A 77 -12.98 0.94 6.77
CA PHE A 77 -13.30 1.29 5.40
C PHE A 77 -13.91 0.13 4.61
N PHE A 78 -13.39 -1.07 4.77
CA PHE A 78 -13.93 -2.26 4.12
C PHE A 78 -15.38 -2.51 4.54
N LEU A 79 -15.67 -2.38 5.84
CA LEU A 79 -17.05 -2.48 6.34
C LEU A 79 -17.95 -1.35 5.84
N ALA A 80 -17.40 -0.13 5.69
CA ALA A 80 -18.18 0.99 5.16
C ALA A 80 -18.57 0.79 3.69
N ALA A 81 -17.70 0.13 2.91
CA ALA A 81 -17.97 -0.22 1.51
C ALA A 81 -19.02 -1.34 1.35
N ALA A 82 -19.26 -2.15 2.38
CA ALA A 82 -20.29 -3.21 2.38
C ALA A 82 -21.73 -2.66 2.57
N ASP A 83 -21.89 -1.36 2.66
CA ASP A 83 -23.18 -0.62 2.70
C ASP A 83 -24.23 -1.22 3.67
N GLY A 84 -23.75 -1.70 4.83
CA GLY A 84 -24.61 -2.24 5.89
C GLY A 84 -24.92 -3.74 5.79
N GLU A 85 -24.55 -4.44 4.72
CA GLU A 85 -24.75 -5.88 4.59
C GLU A 85 -23.95 -6.70 5.61
N GLY A 86 -22.87 -6.12 6.11
CA GLY A 86 -21.93 -6.80 6.99
C GLY A 86 -21.00 -7.75 6.22
N VAL A 87 -19.94 -8.18 6.87
CA VAL A 87 -18.96 -9.09 6.26
C VAL A 87 -18.59 -10.20 7.24
N THR A 88 -18.29 -11.40 6.74
CA THR A 88 -17.78 -12.46 7.57
C THR A 88 -16.33 -12.22 7.97
N PRO A 89 -15.85 -12.74 9.13
CA PRO A 89 -14.43 -12.69 9.49
C PRO A 89 -13.50 -13.29 8.43
N LYS A 90 -13.98 -14.29 7.68
CA LYS A 90 -13.24 -14.92 6.59
C LYS A 90 -13.01 -13.92 5.44
N GLN A 91 -14.07 -13.30 4.94
CA GLN A 91 -13.97 -12.29 3.86
C GLN A 91 -13.06 -11.13 4.27
N ALA A 92 -13.19 -10.66 5.53
CA ALA A 92 -12.34 -9.60 6.05
C ALA A 92 -10.87 -10.02 6.15
N GLY A 93 -10.60 -11.27 6.59
CA GLY A 93 -9.25 -11.83 6.68
C GLY A 93 -8.60 -11.97 5.30
N GLU A 94 -9.33 -12.41 4.30
CA GLU A 94 -8.89 -12.50 2.91
C GLU A 94 -8.55 -11.10 2.34
N TYR A 95 -9.44 -10.13 2.55
CA TYR A 95 -9.21 -8.74 2.10
C TYR A 95 -8.01 -8.06 2.76
N LEU A 96 -7.80 -8.30 4.05
CA LEU A 96 -6.71 -7.68 4.83
C LEU A 96 -5.42 -8.50 4.82
N GLU A 97 -5.44 -9.70 4.23
CA GLU A 97 -4.35 -10.67 4.24
C GLU A 97 -3.91 -11.03 5.67
N LEU A 98 -4.89 -11.23 6.56
CA LEU A 98 -4.68 -11.55 7.96
C LEU A 98 -4.96 -13.02 8.27
N SER A 99 -4.15 -13.60 9.16
CA SER A 99 -4.47 -14.90 9.76
C SER A 99 -5.74 -14.82 10.62
N THR A 100 -6.40 -15.96 10.83
CA THR A 100 -7.61 -16.08 11.67
C THR A 100 -7.40 -15.48 13.07
N GLY A 101 -6.24 -15.72 13.69
CA GLY A 101 -5.92 -15.18 15.02
C GLY A 101 -5.75 -13.66 15.00
N ALA A 102 -5.07 -13.11 13.99
CA ALA A 102 -4.92 -11.66 13.83
C ALA A 102 -6.27 -10.98 13.57
N MET A 103 -7.11 -11.61 12.74
CA MET A 103 -8.47 -11.11 12.45
C MET A 103 -9.35 -11.11 13.70
N THR A 104 -9.32 -12.17 14.50
CA THR A 104 -10.04 -12.25 15.78
C THR A 104 -9.60 -11.11 16.72
N SER A 105 -8.29 -10.93 16.88
CA SER A 105 -7.75 -9.86 17.74
C SER A 105 -8.13 -8.45 17.27
N LEU A 106 -8.20 -8.23 15.95
CA LEU A 106 -8.64 -6.97 15.35
C LEU A 106 -10.12 -6.73 15.63
N ILE A 107 -10.97 -7.73 15.42
CA ILE A 107 -12.41 -7.65 15.69
C ILE A 107 -12.66 -7.37 17.18
N ASP A 108 -12.03 -8.12 18.10
CA ASP A 108 -12.19 -7.92 19.54
C ASP A 108 -11.80 -6.50 19.97
N ARG A 109 -10.72 -5.96 19.42
CA ARG A 109 -10.27 -4.60 19.73
C ARG A 109 -11.25 -3.53 19.25
N LEU A 110 -11.78 -3.65 18.03
CA LEU A 110 -12.72 -2.68 17.49
C LEU A 110 -14.11 -2.79 18.12
N GLU A 111 -14.56 -4.00 18.47
CA GLU A 111 -15.79 -4.22 19.20
C GLU A 111 -15.73 -3.64 20.61
N LYS A 112 -14.60 -3.85 21.32
CA LYS A 112 -14.35 -3.22 22.63
C LYS A 112 -14.42 -1.70 22.59
N ARG A 113 -14.11 -1.09 21.45
CA ARG A 113 -14.23 0.35 21.21
C ARG A 113 -15.60 0.78 20.69
N ALA A 114 -16.52 -0.15 20.57
CA ALA A 114 -17.85 0.07 20.03
C ALA A 114 -17.87 0.63 18.60
N HIS A 115 -16.85 0.37 17.77
CA HIS A 115 -16.82 0.77 16.37
C HIS A 115 -17.45 -0.27 15.45
N ILE A 116 -17.50 -1.52 15.90
CA ILE A 116 -18.15 -2.62 15.18
C ILE A 116 -18.98 -3.44 16.15
N GLU A 117 -19.87 -4.26 15.60
CA GLU A 117 -20.64 -5.25 16.32
C GLU A 117 -20.73 -6.57 15.56
N ARG A 118 -20.87 -7.67 16.30
CA ARG A 118 -21.12 -9.00 15.74
C ARG A 118 -22.61 -9.27 15.71
N ARG A 119 -23.10 -9.76 14.57
CA ARG A 119 -24.47 -10.21 14.40
C ARG A 119 -24.52 -11.64 13.89
N PRO A 120 -25.55 -12.44 14.24
CA PRO A 120 -25.75 -13.73 13.60
C PRO A 120 -25.91 -13.58 12.09
N ASN A 121 -25.29 -14.49 11.31
CA ASN A 121 -25.52 -14.53 9.88
C ASN A 121 -26.86 -15.22 9.58
N PRO A 122 -27.81 -14.57 8.92
CA PRO A 122 -29.12 -15.16 8.62
C PRO A 122 -29.02 -16.32 7.61
N GLU A 123 -27.96 -16.32 6.77
CA GLU A 123 -27.77 -17.32 5.73
C GLU A 123 -26.98 -18.56 6.23
N ASP A 124 -26.15 -18.37 7.28
CA ASP A 124 -25.37 -19.46 7.87
C ASP A 124 -25.28 -19.30 9.39
N ARG A 125 -26.03 -20.14 10.12
CA ARG A 125 -26.09 -20.12 11.59
C ARG A 125 -24.77 -20.45 12.28
N ARG A 126 -23.75 -20.94 11.54
CA ARG A 126 -22.41 -21.26 12.06
C ARG A 126 -21.45 -20.10 11.91
N SER A 127 -21.86 -19.05 11.21
CA SER A 127 -21.04 -17.85 10.96
C SER A 127 -21.66 -16.60 11.58
N ILE A 128 -20.84 -15.57 11.67
CA ILE A 128 -21.22 -14.26 12.14
C ILE A 128 -20.93 -13.22 11.04
N LEU A 129 -21.68 -12.15 11.07
CA LEU A 129 -21.41 -10.94 10.28
C LEU A 129 -20.90 -9.84 11.20
N ILE A 130 -19.94 -9.11 10.70
CA ILE A 130 -19.39 -7.93 11.35
C ILE A 130 -20.00 -6.71 10.67
N HIS A 131 -20.57 -5.83 11.47
CA HIS A 131 -21.18 -4.59 11.00
C HIS A 131 -20.52 -3.38 11.65
N LEU A 132 -20.53 -2.24 10.96
CA LEU A 132 -20.22 -0.97 11.59
C LEU A 132 -21.35 -0.54 12.52
N THR A 133 -20.96 -0.02 13.68
CA THR A 133 -21.85 0.77 14.51
C THR A 133 -21.92 2.22 13.99
N PRO A 134 -22.84 3.06 14.50
CA PRO A 134 -22.83 4.50 14.22
C PRO A 134 -21.47 5.16 14.53
N SER A 135 -20.79 4.74 15.61
CA SER A 135 -19.45 5.21 15.97
C SER A 135 -18.40 4.81 14.93
N GLY A 136 -18.43 3.56 14.46
CA GLY A 136 -17.54 3.10 13.39
C GLY A 136 -17.78 3.83 12.06
N ALA A 137 -19.04 4.05 11.71
CA ALA A 137 -19.40 4.81 10.51
C ALA A 137 -18.93 6.27 10.59
N GLU A 138 -18.95 6.88 11.77
CA GLU A 138 -18.40 8.23 11.97
C GLU A 138 -16.88 8.24 11.82
N VAL A 139 -16.18 7.25 12.35
CA VAL A 139 -14.73 7.07 12.15
C VAL A 139 -14.40 6.94 10.66
N ALA A 140 -15.10 6.07 9.92
CA ALA A 140 -14.90 5.89 8.47
C ALA A 140 -15.10 7.22 7.73
N ARG A 141 -16.18 7.94 8.04
CA ARG A 141 -16.50 9.23 7.43
C ARG A 141 -15.45 10.28 7.74
N GLY A 142 -14.99 10.35 9.00
CA GLY A 142 -13.97 11.30 9.43
C GLY A 142 -12.63 11.12 8.73
N ILE A 143 -12.14 9.88 8.58
CA ILE A 143 -10.93 9.58 7.83
C ILE A 143 -11.16 9.83 6.33
N GLY A 144 -12.32 9.42 5.79
CA GLY A 144 -12.70 9.59 4.39
C GLY A 144 -12.84 11.05 3.96
N ALA A 145 -13.11 11.97 4.90
CA ALA A 145 -13.30 13.38 4.61
C ALA A 145 -12.06 14.03 3.97
N VAL A 146 -10.85 13.64 4.38
CA VAL A 146 -9.60 14.16 3.82
C VAL A 146 -9.49 13.79 2.33
N TYR A 147 -9.80 12.54 1.99
CA TYR A 147 -9.80 12.08 0.59
C TYR A 147 -10.89 12.77 -0.23
N THR A 148 -12.08 12.89 0.35
CA THR A 148 -13.21 13.57 -0.32
C THR A 148 -12.87 15.02 -0.62
N ALA A 149 -12.24 15.74 0.31
CA ALA A 149 -11.79 17.11 0.09
C ALA A 149 -10.77 17.21 -1.03
N ALA A 150 -9.73 16.36 -0.99
CA ALA A 150 -8.68 16.33 -2.01
C ALA A 150 -9.24 16.00 -3.41
N PHE A 151 -10.13 15.00 -3.52
CA PHE A 151 -10.76 14.67 -4.79
C PHE A 151 -11.63 15.81 -5.34
N ARG A 152 -12.36 16.51 -4.46
CA ARG A 152 -13.19 17.65 -4.88
C ARG A 152 -12.35 18.84 -5.33
N GLU A 153 -11.20 19.05 -4.73
CA GLU A 153 -10.28 20.14 -5.06
C GLU A 153 -9.62 19.92 -6.43
N VAL A 154 -9.17 18.69 -6.71
CA VAL A 154 -8.31 18.41 -7.87
C VAL A 154 -9.10 17.93 -9.09
N ILE A 155 -10.22 17.20 -8.88
CA ILE A 155 -10.93 16.52 -9.96
C ILE A 155 -12.24 17.22 -10.27
N ALA A 156 -12.38 17.70 -11.51
CA ALA A 156 -13.61 18.32 -11.97
C ALA A 156 -14.80 17.33 -11.83
N PRO A 157 -16.02 17.82 -11.52
CA PRO A 157 -17.19 16.95 -11.35
C PRO A 157 -17.41 15.97 -12.50
N ASP A 158 -17.23 16.44 -13.74
CA ASP A 158 -17.49 15.65 -14.95
C ASP A 158 -16.46 14.52 -15.18
N ASP A 159 -15.24 14.64 -14.60
CA ASP A 159 -14.17 13.67 -14.74
C ASP A 159 -14.21 12.56 -13.67
N ARG A 160 -14.99 12.74 -12.59
CA ARG A 160 -14.98 11.85 -11.42
C ARG A 160 -15.40 10.43 -11.75
N ALA A 161 -16.46 10.29 -12.55
CA ALA A 161 -16.95 8.97 -12.95
C ALA A 161 -15.92 8.22 -13.80
N ALA A 162 -15.33 8.88 -14.80
CA ALA A 162 -14.33 8.28 -15.66
C ALA A 162 -13.05 7.87 -14.88
N LEU A 163 -12.66 8.68 -13.89
CA LEU A 163 -11.52 8.36 -13.05
C LEU A 163 -11.82 7.19 -12.09
N ALA A 164 -13.02 7.13 -11.52
CA ALA A 164 -13.46 5.99 -10.72
C ALA A 164 -13.40 4.69 -11.52
N ASP A 165 -13.98 4.67 -12.73
CA ASP A 165 -13.91 3.52 -13.65
C ASP A 165 -12.46 3.13 -14.00
N ALA A 166 -11.58 4.12 -14.15
CA ALA A 166 -10.17 3.85 -14.43
C ALA A 166 -9.47 3.19 -13.24
N PHE A 167 -9.75 3.62 -12.00
CA PHE A 167 -9.23 3.01 -10.80
C PHE A 167 -9.74 1.58 -10.60
N ASP A 168 -11.01 1.32 -10.83
CA ASP A 168 -11.61 -0.03 -10.73
C ASP A 168 -10.97 -0.99 -11.72
N ARG A 169 -10.81 -0.55 -12.98
CA ARG A 169 -10.11 -1.36 -14.01
C ARG A 169 -8.65 -1.60 -13.65
N LEU A 170 -7.96 -0.60 -13.11
CA LEU A 170 -6.57 -0.74 -12.67
C LEU A 170 -6.46 -1.73 -11.51
N GLY A 171 -7.33 -1.63 -10.51
CA GLY A 171 -7.41 -2.56 -9.39
C GLY A 171 -7.62 -4.00 -9.87
N THR A 172 -8.60 -4.22 -10.77
CA THR A 172 -8.86 -5.53 -11.37
C THR A 172 -7.66 -6.07 -12.16
N ALA A 173 -6.96 -5.20 -12.89
CA ALA A 173 -5.78 -5.61 -13.64
C ALA A 173 -4.62 -6.00 -12.73
N LEU A 174 -4.39 -5.25 -11.65
CA LEU A 174 -3.37 -5.55 -10.65
C LEU A 174 -3.63 -6.90 -9.97
N ASP A 175 -4.87 -7.17 -9.55
CA ASP A 175 -5.27 -8.45 -8.96
C ASP A 175 -5.00 -9.62 -9.91
N ARG A 176 -5.42 -9.50 -11.18
CA ARG A 176 -5.18 -10.53 -12.19
C ARG A 176 -3.69 -10.80 -12.42
N HIS A 177 -2.87 -9.75 -12.54
CA HIS A 177 -1.43 -9.91 -12.75
C HIS A 177 -0.72 -10.49 -11.52
N SER A 178 -1.15 -10.11 -10.32
CA SER A 178 -0.61 -10.65 -9.06
C SER A 178 -0.87 -12.16 -8.96
N ARG A 179 -2.07 -12.62 -9.30
CA ARG A 179 -2.42 -14.06 -9.30
C ARG A 179 -1.62 -14.85 -10.32
N ALA A 180 -1.45 -14.32 -11.53
CA ALA A 180 -0.67 -14.99 -12.58
C ALA A 180 0.78 -15.24 -12.16
N VAL A 181 1.42 -14.27 -11.50
CA VAL A 181 2.78 -14.41 -10.96
C VAL A 181 2.84 -15.48 -9.86
N HIS A 182 1.79 -15.57 -9.03
CA HIS A 182 1.72 -16.57 -7.95
C HIS A 182 1.60 -18.00 -8.49
N ASP A 183 0.78 -18.20 -9.51
CA ASP A 183 0.57 -19.49 -10.17
C ASP A 183 1.84 -19.99 -10.88
N GLU A 184 2.55 -19.10 -11.59
CA GLU A 184 3.82 -19.43 -12.24
C GLU A 184 4.89 -19.83 -11.22
N THR A 185 4.98 -19.11 -10.10
CA THR A 185 5.95 -19.42 -9.02
C THR A 185 5.65 -20.76 -8.35
N THR A 186 4.37 -21.08 -8.16
CA THR A 186 3.93 -22.34 -7.57
C THR A 186 4.23 -23.52 -8.48
N LEU A 187 4.02 -23.39 -9.79
CA LEU A 187 4.33 -24.43 -10.78
C LEU A 187 5.83 -24.64 -10.92
N ALA A 188 6.64 -23.59 -10.87
CA ALA A 188 8.10 -23.69 -10.91
C ALA A 188 8.68 -24.38 -9.66
N GLY A 189 8.07 -24.15 -8.49
CA GLY A 189 8.47 -24.80 -7.21
C GLY A 189 8.09 -26.28 -7.10
N LEU A 190 7.14 -26.76 -7.90
CA LEU A 190 6.74 -28.18 -7.96
C LEU A 190 7.58 -29.00 -8.98
N ALA A 191 8.39 -28.34 -9.79
CA ALA A 191 9.22 -28.98 -10.84
C ALA A 191 10.67 -29.24 -10.39
N VAL A 192 11.03 -28.98 -9.14
CA VAL A 192 12.33 -29.25 -8.49
C VAL A 192 12.15 -30.35 -7.44
#